data_f1a998759506d851f6ccd63bc83978d5
#
_entry.id   f1a998759506d851f6ccd63bc83978d5
#
_cell.length_a   1.000
_cell.length_b   1.000
_cell.length_c   1.000
_cell.angle_alpha   90.00
_cell.angle_beta   90.00
_cell.angle_gamma   90.00
#
_symmetry.space_group_name_H-M   'P 1'
#
loop_
_entity.id
_entity.type
_entity.pdbx_description
1 polymer ?
#
loop_
_entity_poly.entity_id
_entity_poly.type
_entity_poly.pdbx_seq_one_letter_code
_entity_poly.pdbx_strand_id
1 'polypeptide(L)'
;MGAWIALRQFKIFKKQIMGFLGIGSAPEFLENLMWKKFSKKIKQETIQKGIYHLKHGNYEYPITYQLIKDGRKNRVLNKKINSKINVTMVHGKYDEAVPVSYSRKVLKLFPKAKKKLIIVKKGDHSLSNKKWLNIILKELKLLIN
;
A
#
# COMPACT_ATOMS: atom_id res chain seq x y z
N MET A 1 0.57 -4.99 1.31
CA MET A 1 0.54 -5.87 0.11
C MET A 1 -0.78 -5.68 -0.67
N GLY A 2 -1.96 -5.86 -0.08
CA GLY A 2 -3.27 -5.88 -0.74
C GLY A 2 -3.52 -4.72 -1.72
N ALA A 3 -3.28 -3.47 -1.32
CA ALA A 3 -3.45 -2.31 -2.20
C ALA A 3 -2.57 -2.37 -3.47
N TRP A 4 -1.36 -2.94 -3.37
CA TRP A 4 -0.47 -3.12 -4.52
C TRP A 4 -1.03 -4.12 -5.52
N ILE A 5 -1.51 -5.26 -5.02
CA ILE A 5 -2.17 -6.29 -5.84
C ILE A 5 -3.42 -5.71 -6.49
N ALA A 6 -4.28 -5.02 -5.71
CA ALA A 6 -5.51 -4.40 -6.22
C ALA A 6 -5.24 -3.35 -7.31
N LEU A 7 -4.21 -2.50 -7.16
CA LEU A 7 -3.83 -1.52 -8.18
C LEU A 7 -3.39 -2.18 -9.49
N ARG A 8 -2.78 -3.37 -9.44
CA ARG A 8 -2.42 -4.12 -10.65
C ARG A 8 -3.64 -4.63 -11.41
N GLN A 9 -4.74 -4.93 -10.71
CA GLN A 9 -5.96 -5.45 -11.34
C GLN A 9 -6.61 -4.43 -12.28
N PHE A 10 -6.38 -3.12 -12.09
CA PHE A 10 -6.87 -2.10 -13.02
C PHE A 10 -6.39 -2.28 -14.46
N LYS A 11 -5.26 -2.96 -14.67
CA LYS A 11 -4.78 -3.28 -16.01
C LYS A 11 -5.70 -4.29 -16.73
N ILE A 12 -6.28 -5.23 -15.98
CA ILE A 12 -7.05 -6.37 -16.52
C ILE A 12 -8.55 -6.11 -16.37
N PHE A 13 -9.00 -5.71 -15.17
CA PHE A 13 -10.41 -5.67 -14.78
C PHE A 13 -10.98 -4.24 -14.68
N LYS A 14 -10.39 -3.27 -15.39
CA LYS A 14 -10.75 -1.85 -15.27
C LYS A 14 -12.25 -1.57 -15.34
N LYS A 15 -12.99 -2.27 -16.23
CA LYS A 15 -14.45 -2.08 -16.42
C LYS A 15 -15.29 -2.66 -15.28
N GLN A 16 -14.75 -3.61 -14.52
CA GLN A 16 -15.43 -4.31 -13.43
C GLN A 16 -15.18 -3.65 -12.07
N ILE A 17 -14.17 -2.76 -11.96
CA ILE A 17 -13.81 -2.08 -10.73
C ILE A 17 -14.66 -0.82 -10.61
N MET A 18 -15.61 -0.80 -9.63
CA MET A 18 -16.53 0.30 -9.39
C MET A 18 -15.96 1.37 -8.45
N GLY A 19 -15.03 1.01 -7.57
CA GLY A 19 -14.42 1.92 -6.62
C GLY A 19 -13.09 1.39 -6.08
N PHE A 20 -12.33 2.22 -5.38
CA PHE A 20 -11.10 1.82 -4.71
C PHE A 20 -11.02 2.41 -3.31
N LEU A 21 -11.01 1.55 -2.30
CA LEU A 21 -10.78 1.92 -0.90
C LEU A 21 -9.42 1.40 -0.45
N GLY A 22 -8.50 2.31 -0.15
CA GLY A 22 -7.17 1.98 0.35
C GLY A 22 -7.02 2.36 1.83
N ILE A 23 -6.59 1.42 2.66
CA ILE A 23 -6.39 1.60 4.10
C ILE A 23 -4.92 1.37 4.40
N GLY A 24 -4.20 2.37 4.96
CA GLY A 24 -2.77 2.29 5.28
C GLY A 24 -1.91 1.78 4.10
N SER A 25 -2.26 2.15 2.87
CA SER A 25 -1.77 1.51 1.66
C SER A 25 -0.32 1.87 1.34
N ALA A 26 0.52 0.86 1.11
CA ALA A 26 1.94 0.99 0.78
C ALA A 26 2.32 0.19 -0.48
N PRO A 27 1.83 0.55 -1.68
CA PRO A 27 2.33 -0.10 -2.88
C PRO A 27 3.84 0.12 -3.03
N GLU A 28 4.54 -0.90 -3.56
CA GLU A 28 6.00 -0.91 -3.72
C GLU A 28 6.80 -0.77 -2.40
N PHE A 29 6.20 -1.15 -1.25
CA PHE A 29 6.87 -1.05 0.05
C PHE A 29 8.14 -1.88 0.13
N LEU A 30 8.20 -3.03 -0.55
CA LEU A 30 9.38 -3.89 -0.59
C LEU A 30 10.64 -3.15 -1.02
N GLU A 31 10.53 -2.31 -2.06
CA GLU A 31 11.66 -1.49 -2.50
C GLU A 31 11.80 -0.22 -1.65
N ASN A 32 10.70 0.53 -1.48
CA ASN A 32 10.78 1.91 -1.01
C ASN A 32 10.83 2.03 0.52
N LEU A 33 10.21 1.11 1.27
CA LEU A 33 10.16 1.16 2.74
C LEU A 33 11.04 0.10 3.41
N MET A 34 11.48 -0.91 2.65
CA MET A 34 12.27 -2.02 3.18
C MET A 34 13.65 -2.09 2.53
N TRP A 35 13.77 -2.49 1.26
CA TRP A 35 15.05 -2.69 0.59
C TRP A 35 15.97 -1.47 0.64
N LYS A 36 15.44 -0.27 0.37
CA LYS A 36 16.24 0.97 0.43
C LYS A 36 16.82 1.25 1.81
N LYS A 37 16.14 0.83 2.87
CA LYS A 37 16.58 1.00 4.25
C LYS A 37 17.59 -0.06 4.71
N PHE A 38 17.71 -1.17 4.00
CA PHE A 38 18.70 -2.20 4.33
C PHE A 38 20.14 -1.68 4.16
N SER A 39 21.01 -2.02 5.09
CA SER A 39 22.44 -1.76 5.00
C SER A 39 23.04 -2.48 3.78
N LYS A 40 24.22 -2.03 3.34
CA LYS A 40 24.96 -2.71 2.26
C LYS A 40 25.21 -4.19 2.60
N LYS A 41 25.56 -4.50 3.86
CA LYS A 41 25.79 -5.87 4.36
C LYS A 41 24.54 -6.75 4.20
N ILE A 42 23.35 -6.27 4.67
CA ILE A 42 22.08 -7.02 4.57
C ILE A 42 21.72 -7.25 3.09
N LYS A 43 21.89 -6.24 2.23
CA LYS A 43 21.62 -6.38 0.79
C LYS A 43 22.50 -7.45 0.14
N GLN A 44 23.81 -7.43 0.44
CA GLN A 44 24.77 -8.42 -0.08
C GLN A 44 24.40 -9.82 0.43
N GLU A 45 24.14 -9.97 1.71
CA GLU A 45 23.74 -11.24 2.31
C GLU A 45 22.45 -11.78 1.65
N THR A 46 21.43 -10.91 1.49
CA THR A 46 20.16 -11.29 0.84
C THR A 46 20.38 -11.74 -0.61
N ILE A 47 21.29 -11.09 -1.34
CA ILE A 47 21.62 -11.46 -2.73
C ILE A 47 22.34 -12.80 -2.78
N GLN A 48 23.33 -13.01 -1.92
CA GLN A 48 24.17 -14.22 -1.92
C GLN A 48 23.42 -15.45 -1.43
N LYS A 49 22.67 -15.32 -0.31
CA LYS A 49 21.90 -16.43 0.28
C LYS A 49 20.52 -16.61 -0.33
N GLY A 50 20.06 -15.65 -1.13
CA GLY A 50 18.71 -15.63 -1.68
C GLY A 50 17.61 -15.22 -0.69
N ILE A 51 17.94 -15.13 0.61
CA ILE A 51 16.98 -14.84 1.69
C ILE A 51 17.66 -14.09 2.84
N TYR A 52 16.89 -13.21 3.49
CA TYR A 52 17.23 -12.56 4.75
C TYR A 52 16.05 -12.63 5.70
N HIS A 53 16.29 -12.98 6.95
CA HIS A 53 15.29 -13.05 7.99
C HIS A 53 15.22 -11.73 8.76
N LEU A 54 14.17 -10.94 8.46
CA LEU A 54 13.94 -9.63 9.09
C LEU A 54 13.23 -9.83 10.43
N LYS A 55 13.90 -9.49 11.53
CA LYS A 55 13.30 -9.49 12.88
C LYS A 55 12.47 -8.23 13.09
N HIS A 56 11.25 -8.38 13.59
CA HIS A 56 10.37 -7.31 14.00
C HIS A 56 9.59 -7.70 15.27
N GLY A 57 9.99 -7.18 16.42
CA GLY A 57 9.50 -7.65 17.71
C GLY A 57 9.78 -9.15 17.89
N ASN A 58 8.74 -9.91 18.22
CA ASN A 58 8.82 -11.37 18.41
C ASN A 58 8.64 -12.17 17.10
N TYR A 59 8.51 -11.47 15.96
CA TYR A 59 8.28 -12.11 14.67
C TYR A 59 9.52 -12.04 13.80
N GLU A 60 9.68 -13.04 12.95
CA GLU A 60 10.72 -13.12 11.95
C GLU A 60 10.08 -13.32 10.57
N TYR A 61 10.43 -12.44 9.63
CA TYR A 61 9.86 -12.45 8.28
C TYR A 61 10.93 -12.83 7.26
N PRO A 62 10.74 -13.91 6.49
CA PRO A 62 11.65 -14.27 5.41
C PRO A 62 11.46 -13.29 4.24
N ILE A 63 12.51 -12.54 3.92
CA ILE A 63 12.55 -11.63 2.78
C ILE A 63 13.46 -12.24 1.73
N THR A 64 12.87 -12.80 0.68
CA THR A 64 13.67 -13.40 -0.40
C THR A 64 14.11 -12.35 -1.40
N TYR A 65 15.29 -12.54 -1.99
CA TYR A 65 15.74 -11.67 -3.08
C TYR A 65 14.82 -11.76 -4.32
N GLN A 66 14.19 -12.93 -4.52
CA GLN A 66 13.18 -13.10 -5.57
C GLN A 66 11.96 -12.18 -5.35
N LEU A 67 11.48 -12.07 -4.09
CA LEU A 67 10.37 -11.17 -3.74
C LEU A 67 10.71 -9.70 -4.08
N ILE A 68 11.96 -9.28 -3.82
CA ILE A 68 12.42 -7.93 -4.20
C ILE A 68 12.44 -7.76 -5.73
N LYS A 69 12.97 -8.73 -6.47
CA LYS A 69 12.97 -8.71 -7.95
C LYS A 69 11.57 -8.63 -8.53
N ASP A 70 10.65 -9.43 -8.01
CA ASP A 70 9.26 -9.44 -8.46
C ASP A 70 8.53 -8.14 -8.11
N GLY A 71 8.81 -7.58 -6.94
CA GLY A 71 8.34 -6.24 -6.58
C GLY A 71 8.75 -5.18 -7.61
N ARG A 72 10.01 -5.21 -8.06
CA ARG A 72 10.54 -4.29 -9.08
C ARG A 72 9.87 -4.45 -10.44
N LYS A 73 9.59 -5.70 -10.87
CA LYS A 73 8.87 -5.99 -12.12
C LYS A 73 7.42 -5.52 -12.08
N ASN A 74 6.82 -5.48 -10.89
CA ASN A 74 5.41 -5.25 -10.67
C ASN A 74 5.07 -3.84 -10.16
N ARG A 75 5.86 -2.83 -10.51
CA ARG A 75 5.64 -1.43 -10.12
C ARG A 75 4.32 -0.87 -10.64
N VAL A 76 3.69 -0.02 -9.84
CA VAL A 76 2.40 0.61 -10.12
C VAL A 76 2.42 2.12 -9.90
N LEU A 77 3.32 2.65 -9.07
CA LEU A 77 3.33 4.06 -8.65
C LEU A 77 3.74 5.04 -9.77
N ASN A 78 4.28 4.54 -10.87
CA ASN A 78 4.65 5.33 -12.04
C ASN A 78 3.63 5.25 -13.19
N LYS A 79 2.48 4.57 -12.98
CA LYS A 79 1.47 4.34 -14.02
C LYS A 79 0.18 5.06 -13.67
N LYS A 80 -0.31 5.92 -14.57
CA LYS A 80 -1.62 6.54 -14.43
C LYS A 80 -2.73 5.55 -14.73
N ILE A 81 -3.80 5.60 -13.93
CA ILE A 81 -5.00 4.78 -14.07
C ILE A 81 -6.14 5.70 -14.52
N ASN A 82 -6.44 5.69 -15.80
CA ASN A 82 -7.51 6.49 -16.39
C ASN A 82 -8.88 5.87 -16.10
N SER A 83 -9.40 6.07 -14.88
CA SER A 83 -10.70 5.63 -14.44
C SER A 83 -11.46 6.77 -13.77
N LYS A 84 -12.79 6.82 -13.96
CA LYS A 84 -13.67 7.85 -13.36
C LYS A 84 -14.31 7.39 -12.04
N ILE A 85 -13.82 6.30 -11.46
CA ILE A 85 -14.34 5.73 -10.21
C ILE A 85 -14.12 6.65 -9.01
N ASN A 86 -14.79 6.34 -7.89
CA ASN A 86 -14.47 6.94 -6.61
C ASN A 86 -13.24 6.26 -6.01
N VAL A 87 -12.28 7.06 -5.51
CA VAL A 87 -11.05 6.57 -4.85
C VAL A 87 -10.94 7.21 -3.48
N THR A 88 -11.09 6.41 -2.44
CA THR A 88 -10.96 6.85 -1.05
C THR A 88 -9.73 6.21 -0.41
N MET A 89 -8.90 7.03 0.23
CA MET A 89 -7.78 6.58 1.04
C MET A 89 -8.03 6.93 2.50
N VAL A 90 -7.93 5.94 3.40
CA VAL A 90 -7.97 6.11 4.84
C VAL A 90 -6.59 5.82 5.41
N HIS A 91 -6.03 6.75 6.20
CA HIS A 91 -4.67 6.62 6.70
C HIS A 91 -4.56 7.14 8.13
N GLY A 92 -3.89 6.40 8.99
CA GLY A 92 -3.60 6.83 10.36
C GLY A 92 -2.53 7.94 10.37
N LYS A 93 -2.74 9.01 11.14
CA LYS A 93 -1.73 10.07 11.28
C LYS A 93 -0.45 9.56 11.94
N TYR A 94 -0.59 8.60 12.85
CA TYR A 94 0.51 7.98 13.60
C TYR A 94 0.90 6.60 13.05
N ASP A 95 0.68 6.39 11.76
CA ASP A 95 1.17 5.20 11.05
C ASP A 95 2.70 5.26 10.94
N GLU A 96 3.40 4.51 11.80
CA GLU A 96 4.87 4.44 11.84
C GLU A 96 5.45 3.54 10.74
N ALA A 97 4.64 2.61 10.22
CA ALA A 97 5.06 1.68 9.18
C ALA A 97 5.03 2.32 7.77
N VAL A 98 3.97 3.11 7.50
CA VAL A 98 3.71 3.71 6.19
C VAL A 98 3.41 5.20 6.31
N PRO A 99 4.23 6.09 5.75
CA PRO A 99 3.95 7.52 5.74
C PRO A 99 2.66 7.87 4.97
N VAL A 100 1.86 8.84 5.46
CA VAL A 100 0.63 9.35 4.79
C VAL A 100 0.88 9.74 3.33
N SER A 101 2.11 10.13 2.99
CA SER A 101 2.50 10.47 1.61
C SER A 101 2.24 9.34 0.61
N TYR A 102 2.21 8.06 1.05
CA TYR A 102 1.88 6.93 0.19
C TYR A 102 0.41 6.96 -0.27
N SER A 103 -0.54 7.28 0.62
CA SER A 103 -1.92 7.51 0.22
C SER A 103 -2.05 8.64 -0.81
N ARG A 104 -1.29 9.73 -0.65
CA ARG A 104 -1.25 10.80 -1.64
C ARG A 104 -0.66 10.34 -2.99
N LYS A 105 0.38 9.50 -2.98
CA LYS A 105 0.94 8.90 -4.20
C LYS A 105 -0.09 8.03 -4.91
N VAL A 106 -0.84 7.20 -4.17
CA VAL A 106 -1.92 6.37 -4.74
C VAL A 106 -2.99 7.26 -5.40
N LEU A 107 -3.45 8.32 -4.73
CA LEU A 107 -4.45 9.24 -5.31
C LEU A 107 -3.97 9.93 -6.59
N LYS A 108 -2.67 10.19 -6.74
CA LYS A 108 -2.08 10.76 -7.95
C LYS A 108 -2.12 9.82 -9.15
N LEU A 109 -2.27 8.50 -8.93
CA LEU A 109 -2.40 7.52 -10.01
C LEU A 109 -3.72 7.68 -10.77
N PHE A 110 -4.74 8.27 -10.15
CA PHE A 110 -6.10 8.38 -10.69
C PHE A 110 -6.43 9.83 -11.09
N PRO A 111 -5.96 10.33 -12.25
CA PRO A 111 -6.15 11.73 -12.62
C PRO A 111 -7.61 12.11 -12.85
N LYS A 112 -8.46 11.15 -13.28
CA LYS A 112 -9.87 11.39 -13.63
C LYS A 112 -10.88 10.93 -12.55
N ALA A 113 -10.42 10.40 -11.42
CA ALA A 113 -11.25 9.88 -10.34
C ALA A 113 -11.76 10.99 -9.41
N LYS A 114 -12.91 10.75 -8.78
CA LYS A 114 -13.30 11.49 -7.57
C LYS A 114 -12.47 10.97 -6.40
N LYS A 115 -11.66 11.85 -5.80
CA LYS A 115 -10.63 11.48 -4.84
C LYS A 115 -10.94 11.99 -3.44
N LYS A 116 -10.75 11.13 -2.43
CA LYS A 116 -10.90 11.48 -1.02
C LYS A 116 -9.73 10.94 -0.21
N LEU A 117 -9.18 11.74 0.69
CA LEU A 117 -8.18 11.34 1.67
C LEU A 117 -8.69 11.63 3.08
N ILE A 118 -8.82 10.61 3.88
CA ILE A 118 -9.20 10.69 5.28
C ILE A 118 -7.97 10.39 6.13
N ILE A 119 -7.52 11.37 6.88
CA ILE A 119 -6.42 11.21 7.83
C ILE A 119 -7.03 11.07 9.23
N VAL A 120 -6.92 9.88 9.81
CA VAL A 120 -7.40 9.59 11.17
C VAL A 120 -6.41 10.14 12.18
N LYS A 121 -6.78 11.24 12.89
CA LYS A 121 -5.86 12.02 13.73
C LYS A 121 -5.05 11.22 14.76
N LYS A 122 -5.64 10.19 15.39
CA LYS A 122 -4.99 9.30 16.36
C LYS A 122 -4.82 7.87 15.84
N GLY A 123 -4.98 7.65 14.52
CA GLY A 123 -4.90 6.34 13.91
C GLY A 123 -3.48 5.86 13.75
N ASP A 124 -3.26 4.59 14.03
CA ASP A 124 -2.05 3.81 13.76
C ASP A 124 -2.11 3.14 12.38
N HIS A 125 -1.17 2.22 12.11
CA HIS A 125 -1.14 1.45 10.86
C HIS A 125 -2.32 0.49 10.72
N SER A 126 -2.76 -0.13 11.81
CA SER A 126 -3.78 -1.18 11.80
C SER A 126 -5.20 -0.63 11.61
N LEU A 127 -5.47 0.57 12.11
CA LEU A 127 -6.79 1.20 12.10
C LEU A 127 -7.91 0.27 12.62
N SER A 128 -7.58 -0.63 13.57
CA SER A 128 -8.47 -1.68 14.09
C SER A 128 -9.42 -1.24 15.21
N ASN A 129 -9.26 -0.01 15.74
CA ASN A 129 -10.15 0.53 16.76
C ASN A 129 -11.59 0.67 16.21
N LYS A 130 -12.61 0.34 17.00
CA LYS A 130 -14.03 0.38 16.62
C LYS A 130 -14.45 1.72 15.99
N LYS A 131 -13.98 2.85 16.52
CA LYS A 131 -14.28 4.19 15.95
C LYS A 131 -13.69 4.35 14.54
N TRP A 132 -12.50 3.83 14.29
CA TRP A 132 -11.84 3.90 12.99
C TRP A 132 -12.44 2.92 11.97
N LEU A 133 -12.83 1.73 12.43
CA LEU A 133 -13.58 0.76 11.62
C LEU A 133 -14.90 1.35 11.14
N ASN A 134 -15.62 2.11 11.97
CA ASN A 134 -16.85 2.79 11.57
C ASN A 134 -16.60 3.82 10.44
N ILE A 135 -15.48 4.52 10.46
CA ILE A 135 -15.08 5.43 9.36
C ILE A 135 -14.88 4.61 8.07
N ILE A 136 -14.15 3.50 8.16
CA ILE A 136 -13.88 2.61 7.02
C ILE A 136 -15.18 2.05 6.45
N LEU A 137 -16.07 1.54 7.29
CA LEU A 137 -17.38 1.00 6.89
C LEU A 137 -18.25 2.05 6.23
N LYS A 138 -18.29 3.28 6.76
CA LYS A 138 -19.01 4.39 6.13
C LYS A 138 -18.51 4.66 4.72
N GLU A 139 -17.18 4.74 4.54
CA GLU A 139 -16.59 5.00 3.23
C GLU A 139 -16.79 3.84 2.26
N LEU A 140 -16.76 2.60 2.75
CA LEU A 140 -17.06 1.42 1.94
C LEU A 140 -18.50 1.47 1.41
N LYS A 141 -19.49 1.75 2.28
CA LYS A 141 -20.89 1.91 1.87
C LYS A 141 -21.08 2.98 0.79
N LEU A 142 -20.37 4.11 0.89
CA LEU A 142 -20.41 5.18 -0.12
C LEU A 142 -19.77 4.81 -1.46
N LEU A 143 -18.97 3.74 -1.52
CA LEU A 143 -18.35 3.26 -2.75
C LEU A 143 -19.21 2.24 -3.49
N ILE A 144 -20.09 1.53 -2.79
CA ILE A 144 -20.94 0.46 -3.35
C ILE A 144 -22.37 0.88 -3.63
N ASN A 145 -22.78 2.05 -3.11
CA ASN A 145 -24.08 2.70 -3.42
C ASN A 145 -23.86 3.78 -4.48
#